data_8b83f16cd3239a09872c1edf477c7f00
#
_entry.id   8b83f16cd3239a09872c1edf477c7f00
#
_cell.length_a   1.000
_cell.length_b   1.000
_cell.length_c   1.000
_cell.angle_alpha   90.00
_cell.angle_beta   90.00
_cell.angle_gamma   90.00
#
_symmetry.space_group_name_H-M   'P 1'
#
loop_
_entity.id
_entity.type
_entity.pdbx_description
1 polymer ?
#
loop_
_entity_poly.entity_id
_entity_poly.type
_entity_poly.pdbx_seq_one_letter_code
_entity_poly.pdbx_strand_id
1 'polypeptide(L)'
;AQTLESQYGLDSANTILNASLYTEYWKQKNYEEALPSWRYVFLNAPAFQLNTYIRGEDIIEFMIQKTKKKEYVDTLMMVFDRRLQYMGKRSREGYVLGKKGMAQVKYSNGDINMLKAGFDNLMKSYELEGEGTPAQLIHATFEVGCGLVQQNQLSQEEFINLYMKFSDFADKRLASGEKGCDNFAVCKSALDAIFFESGYADCNTLAGLLNQKYEANKDSLPVLKEISSILRRRECTDLPLYATVAEKIYQQEPSADAAYSLAMMFFSKQDIAKFEQYLKEAIDKSD
;
A
#
# COMPACT_ATOMS: atom_id res chain seq x y z
N ALA A 1 41.21 5.04 8.10
CA ALA A 1 41.01 3.73 8.75
C ALA A 1 39.72 3.82 9.58
N GLN A 2 38.60 3.23 9.11
CA GLN A 2 37.45 3.03 9.97
C GLN A 2 37.84 1.98 11.00
N THR A 3 38.02 2.41 12.27
CA THR A 3 38.04 1.48 13.37
C THR A 3 36.69 0.78 13.41
N LEU A 4 36.69 -0.53 13.15
CA LEU A 4 35.53 -1.39 13.42
C LEU A 4 35.17 -1.16 14.90
N GLU A 5 34.06 -0.45 15.16
CA GLU A 5 33.53 -0.36 16.52
C GLU A 5 33.34 -1.77 17.04
N SER A 6 33.86 -2.04 18.22
CA SER A 6 33.66 -3.33 18.87
C SER A 6 32.17 -3.64 18.95
N GLN A 7 31.79 -4.87 18.62
CA GLN A 7 30.39 -5.32 18.73
C GLN A 7 29.77 -4.96 20.10
N TYR A 8 30.60 -4.96 21.15
CA TYR A 8 30.18 -4.69 22.53
C TYR A 8 30.35 -3.23 22.96
N GLY A 9 30.77 -2.33 22.06
CA GLY A 9 31.12 -0.97 22.40
C GLY A 9 32.42 -0.91 23.22
N LEU A 10 32.59 0.16 24.03
CA LEU A 10 33.77 0.37 24.83
C LEU A 10 33.80 -0.40 26.17
N ASP A 11 32.62 -0.82 26.68
CA ASP A 11 32.45 -1.52 27.95
C ASP A 11 31.57 -2.75 27.76
N SER A 12 32.20 -3.89 27.45
CA SER A 12 31.53 -5.13 27.19
C SER A 12 30.76 -5.67 28.40
N ALA A 13 31.28 -5.49 29.62
CA ALA A 13 30.64 -5.99 30.83
C ALA A 13 29.29 -5.26 31.08
N ASN A 14 29.30 -3.92 31.02
CA ASN A 14 28.09 -3.13 31.17
C ASN A 14 27.10 -3.34 30.00
N THR A 15 27.61 -3.55 28.79
CA THR A 15 26.73 -3.87 27.63
C THR A 15 25.99 -5.18 27.86
N ILE A 16 26.67 -6.25 28.28
CA ILE A 16 26.06 -7.55 28.56
C ILE A 16 25.09 -7.46 29.74
N LEU A 17 25.47 -6.78 30.82
CA LEU A 17 24.59 -6.58 31.98
C LEU A 17 23.30 -5.86 31.60
N ASN A 18 23.39 -4.71 30.94
CA ASN A 18 22.22 -3.94 30.52
C ASN A 18 21.37 -4.67 29.48
N ALA A 19 22.01 -5.44 28.58
CA ALA A 19 21.28 -6.28 27.62
C ALA A 19 20.46 -7.37 28.30
N SER A 20 20.98 -7.97 29.36
CA SER A 20 20.26 -8.95 30.17
C SER A 20 19.09 -8.29 30.93
N LEU A 21 19.34 -7.15 31.59
CA LEU A 21 18.31 -6.43 32.36
C LEU A 21 17.12 -6.00 31.49
N TYR A 22 17.37 -5.27 30.38
CA TYR A 22 16.24 -4.84 29.55
C TYR A 22 15.51 -6.03 28.89
N THR A 23 16.21 -7.14 28.64
CA THR A 23 15.59 -8.35 28.09
C THR A 23 14.61 -8.96 29.07
N GLU A 24 14.97 -9.05 30.35
CA GLU A 24 14.06 -9.61 31.37
C GLU A 24 12.84 -8.71 31.60
N TYR A 25 13.03 -7.39 31.71
CA TYR A 25 11.91 -6.46 31.81
C TYR A 25 11.02 -6.47 30.56
N TRP A 26 11.60 -6.56 29.36
CA TRP A 26 10.85 -6.65 28.10
C TRP A 26 9.98 -7.91 28.05
N LYS A 27 10.50 -9.08 28.45
CA LYS A 27 9.73 -10.34 28.54
C LYS A 27 8.52 -10.22 29.48
N GLN A 28 8.67 -9.46 30.55
CA GLN A 28 7.62 -9.17 31.52
C GLN A 28 6.68 -8.05 31.07
N LYS A 29 6.90 -7.48 29.89
CA LYS A 29 6.20 -6.29 29.35
C LYS A 29 6.34 -5.05 30.23
N ASN A 30 7.35 -5.02 31.09
CA ASN A 30 7.67 -3.88 31.95
C ASN A 30 8.63 -2.94 31.21
N TYR A 31 8.08 -2.24 30.22
CA TYR A 31 8.86 -1.45 29.26
C TYR A 31 9.48 -0.18 29.88
N GLU A 32 8.88 0.37 30.92
CA GLU A 32 9.44 1.53 31.63
C GLU A 32 10.75 1.18 32.31
N GLU A 33 10.78 0.05 33.04
CA GLU A 33 11.98 -0.43 33.69
C GLU A 33 13.03 -0.94 32.68
N ALA A 34 12.58 -1.39 31.51
CA ALA A 34 13.47 -1.79 30.43
C ALA A 34 14.20 -0.60 29.80
N LEU A 35 13.55 0.58 29.74
CA LEU A 35 14.02 1.75 28.98
C LEU A 35 15.44 2.21 29.33
N PRO A 36 15.85 2.38 30.62
CA PRO A 36 17.19 2.88 30.94
C PRO A 36 18.30 1.91 30.47
N SER A 37 18.15 0.62 30.75
CA SER A 37 19.12 -0.41 30.34
C SER A 37 19.14 -0.62 28.82
N TRP A 38 17.98 -0.57 28.17
CA TRP A 38 17.90 -0.60 26.72
C TRP A 38 18.63 0.61 26.10
N ARG A 39 18.38 1.80 26.63
CA ARG A 39 18.99 3.05 26.13
C ARG A 39 20.51 3.01 26.25
N TYR A 40 21.03 2.43 27.35
CA TYR A 40 22.48 2.25 27.49
C TYR A 40 23.06 1.43 26.33
N VAL A 41 22.51 0.24 26.06
CA VAL A 41 22.99 -0.64 24.97
C VAL A 41 22.80 0.03 23.60
N PHE A 42 21.63 0.62 23.37
CA PHE A 42 21.30 1.29 22.10
C PHE A 42 22.29 2.42 21.76
N LEU A 43 22.74 3.18 22.76
CA LEU A 43 23.66 4.31 22.54
C LEU A 43 25.12 3.88 22.49
N ASN A 44 25.54 2.97 23.37
CA ASN A 44 26.96 2.65 23.58
C ASN A 44 27.46 1.42 22.82
N ALA A 45 26.56 0.54 22.37
CA ALA A 45 26.89 -0.68 21.64
C ALA A 45 25.93 -0.93 20.46
N PRO A 46 25.86 -0.03 19.47
CA PRO A 46 24.88 -0.11 18.39
C PRO A 46 25.03 -1.35 17.51
N ALA A 47 26.23 -1.91 17.40
CA ALA A 47 26.49 -3.13 16.63
C ALA A 47 26.23 -4.43 17.43
N PHE A 48 25.77 -4.34 18.68
CA PHE A 48 25.71 -5.48 19.60
C PHE A 48 24.82 -6.60 19.06
N GLN A 49 23.53 -6.34 18.88
CA GLN A 49 22.60 -7.35 18.37
C GLN A 49 21.33 -6.78 17.76
N LEU A 50 20.74 -7.52 16.82
CA LEU A 50 19.50 -7.12 16.17
C LEU A 50 18.33 -6.93 17.16
N ASN A 51 18.26 -7.78 18.21
CA ASN A 51 17.21 -7.69 19.22
C ASN A 51 17.20 -6.37 20.00
N THR A 52 18.31 -5.64 20.06
CA THR A 52 18.32 -4.29 20.65
C THR A 52 17.36 -3.36 19.91
N TYR A 53 17.28 -3.49 18.60
CA TYR A 53 16.39 -2.69 17.76
C TYR A 53 14.95 -3.22 17.78
N ILE A 54 14.76 -4.53 17.63
CA ILE A 54 13.41 -5.14 17.62
C ILE A 54 12.67 -4.86 18.95
N ARG A 55 13.33 -5.08 20.07
CA ARG A 55 12.74 -4.81 21.38
C ARG A 55 12.66 -3.31 21.70
N GLY A 56 13.58 -2.54 21.13
CA GLY A 56 13.55 -1.08 21.21
C GLY A 56 12.31 -0.48 20.57
N GLU A 57 11.85 -1.03 19.43
CA GLU A 57 10.60 -0.63 18.82
C GLU A 57 9.43 -0.76 19.81
N ASP A 58 9.28 -1.92 20.46
CA ASP A 58 8.19 -2.17 21.42
C ASP A 58 8.27 -1.23 22.64
N ILE A 59 9.48 -1.06 23.22
CA ILE A 59 9.72 -0.19 24.38
C ILE A 59 9.36 1.27 24.03
N ILE A 60 9.84 1.76 22.91
CA ILE A 60 9.62 3.15 22.51
C ILE A 60 8.19 3.41 22.07
N GLU A 61 7.55 2.46 21.34
CA GLU A 61 6.11 2.59 21.02
C GLU A 61 5.25 2.66 22.28
N PHE A 62 5.54 1.83 23.30
CA PHE A 62 4.86 1.92 24.58
C PHE A 62 5.04 3.31 25.22
N MET A 63 6.27 3.87 25.21
CA MET A 63 6.54 5.20 25.77
C MET A 63 5.81 6.30 25.00
N ILE A 64 5.71 6.20 23.66
CA ILE A 64 4.91 7.12 22.85
C ILE A 64 3.44 7.06 23.27
N GLN A 65 2.88 5.86 23.37
CA GLN A 65 1.47 5.67 23.74
C GLN A 65 1.16 6.20 25.13
N LYS A 66 2.06 5.96 26.09
CA LYS A 66 1.90 6.38 27.48
C LYS A 66 2.05 7.88 27.68
N THR A 67 3.09 8.47 27.07
CA THR A 67 3.49 9.85 27.38
C THR A 67 3.03 10.88 26.37
N LYS A 68 2.74 10.45 25.14
CA LYS A 68 2.44 11.30 23.97
C LYS A 68 3.56 12.29 23.62
N LYS A 69 4.78 12.08 24.11
CA LYS A 69 5.89 13.00 23.89
C LYS A 69 6.57 12.76 22.54
N LYS A 70 6.80 13.84 21.80
CA LYS A 70 7.49 13.82 20.50
C LYS A 70 8.89 13.23 20.56
N GLU A 71 9.62 13.42 21.65
CA GLU A 71 10.98 12.89 21.84
C GLU A 71 11.08 11.37 21.66
N TYR A 72 10.02 10.63 21.99
CA TYR A 72 9.97 9.19 21.75
C TYR A 72 9.66 8.84 20.30
N VAL A 73 8.92 9.67 19.58
CA VAL A 73 8.76 9.52 18.14
C VAL A 73 10.10 9.70 17.43
N ASP A 74 10.85 10.73 17.79
CA ASP A 74 12.19 10.97 17.25
C ASP A 74 13.14 9.80 17.59
N THR A 75 13.04 9.27 18.81
CA THR A 75 13.81 8.08 19.21
C THR A 75 13.42 6.85 18.41
N LEU A 76 12.14 6.65 18.08
CA LEU A 76 11.68 5.54 17.23
C LEU A 76 12.26 5.63 15.82
N MET A 77 12.28 6.83 15.24
CA MET A 77 12.94 7.04 13.93
C MET A 77 14.44 6.69 14.01
N MET A 78 15.10 7.10 15.08
CA MET A 78 16.51 6.77 15.32
C MET A 78 16.72 5.25 15.48
N VAL A 79 15.78 4.51 16.07
CA VAL A 79 15.85 3.04 16.18
C VAL A 79 15.89 2.40 14.78
N PHE A 80 15.02 2.82 13.86
CA PHE A 80 15.02 2.31 12.49
C PHE A 80 16.31 2.67 11.75
N ASP A 81 16.74 3.93 11.82
CA ASP A 81 17.95 4.40 11.11
C ASP A 81 19.21 3.67 11.57
N ARG A 82 19.39 3.54 12.89
CA ARG A 82 20.55 2.81 13.44
C ARG A 82 20.48 1.32 13.14
N ARG A 83 19.29 0.71 13.14
CA ARG A 83 19.10 -0.67 12.71
C ARG A 83 19.60 -0.88 11.27
N LEU A 84 19.24 0.01 10.35
CA LEU A 84 19.71 -0.05 8.96
C LEU A 84 21.24 0.14 8.89
N GLN A 85 21.77 1.09 9.65
CA GLN A 85 23.19 1.42 9.66
C GLN A 85 24.06 0.28 10.21
N TYR A 86 23.67 -0.31 11.36
CA TYR A 86 24.54 -1.23 12.10
C TYR A 86 24.25 -2.71 11.89
N MET A 87 23.04 -3.07 11.44
CA MET A 87 22.65 -4.48 11.28
C MET A 87 22.81 -5.00 9.83
N GLY A 88 23.03 -4.13 8.85
CA GLY A 88 23.27 -4.48 7.45
C GLY A 88 22.22 -5.46 6.90
N LYS A 89 22.65 -6.53 6.24
CA LYS A 89 21.75 -7.53 5.64
C LYS A 89 20.79 -8.19 6.63
N ARG A 90 21.12 -8.25 7.93
CA ARG A 90 20.24 -8.79 8.98
C ARG A 90 19.02 -7.92 9.23
N SER A 91 19.06 -6.64 8.81
CA SER A 91 17.94 -5.70 8.96
C SER A 91 16.74 -6.04 8.08
N ARG A 92 16.94 -6.64 6.89
CA ARG A 92 15.92 -6.70 5.84
C ARG A 92 15.44 -5.27 5.51
N GLU A 93 16.23 -4.56 4.73
CA GLU A 93 16.07 -3.11 4.50
C GLU A 93 14.64 -2.72 4.12
N GLY A 94 14.04 -3.40 3.13
CA GLY A 94 12.67 -3.12 2.71
C GLY A 94 11.67 -3.25 3.86
N TYR A 95 11.76 -4.30 4.67
CA TYR A 95 10.91 -4.50 5.84
C TYR A 95 11.04 -3.37 6.88
N VAL A 96 12.29 -2.94 7.17
CA VAL A 96 12.52 -1.86 8.15
C VAL A 96 12.02 -0.52 7.63
N LEU A 97 12.23 -0.23 6.34
CA LEU A 97 11.70 0.99 5.72
C LEU A 97 10.17 1.02 5.74
N GLY A 98 9.52 -0.13 5.49
CA GLY A 98 8.07 -0.25 5.62
C GLY A 98 7.57 0.09 7.03
N LYS A 99 8.22 -0.48 8.05
CA LYS A 99 7.91 -0.15 9.47
C LYS A 99 8.15 1.32 9.80
N LYS A 100 9.28 1.88 9.34
CA LYS A 100 9.60 3.31 9.53
C LYS A 100 8.56 4.19 8.87
N GLY A 101 8.20 3.91 7.61
CA GLY A 101 7.19 4.65 6.87
C GLY A 101 5.83 4.62 7.56
N MET A 102 5.36 3.44 7.99
CA MET A 102 4.11 3.29 8.76
C MET A 102 4.14 4.09 10.07
N ALA A 103 5.27 4.09 10.78
CA ALA A 103 5.42 4.87 12.02
C ALA A 103 5.41 6.39 11.74
N GLN A 104 6.06 6.84 10.66
CA GLN A 104 6.04 8.25 10.25
C GLN A 104 4.62 8.71 9.91
N VAL A 105 3.86 7.92 9.16
CA VAL A 105 2.45 8.20 8.87
C VAL A 105 1.64 8.28 10.15
N LYS A 106 1.73 7.26 11.01
CA LYS A 106 0.98 7.14 12.27
C LYS A 106 1.23 8.32 13.23
N TYR A 107 2.45 8.81 13.30
CA TYR A 107 2.87 9.83 14.27
C TYR A 107 3.11 11.20 13.67
N SER A 108 2.74 11.42 12.42
CA SER A 108 2.93 12.70 11.72
C SER A 108 2.17 13.87 12.37
N ASN A 109 1.00 13.61 12.95
CA ASN A 109 0.13 14.61 13.56
C ASN A 109 -0.09 15.85 12.65
N GLY A 110 -0.18 15.64 11.33
CA GLY A 110 -0.35 16.69 10.34
C GLY A 110 0.97 17.32 9.84
N ASP A 111 2.12 16.88 10.31
CA ASP A 111 3.41 17.29 9.75
C ASP A 111 3.58 16.71 8.34
N ILE A 112 3.45 17.58 7.35
CA ILE A 112 3.52 17.21 5.92
C ILE A 112 4.89 16.65 5.53
N ASN A 113 5.98 17.15 6.14
CA ASN A 113 7.31 16.65 5.84
C ASN A 113 7.48 15.21 6.35
N MET A 114 6.93 14.94 7.53
CA MET A 114 6.94 13.58 8.10
C MET A 114 6.05 12.62 7.30
N LEU A 115 4.87 13.07 6.83
CA LEU A 115 4.00 12.30 5.94
C LEU A 115 4.70 11.96 4.63
N LYS A 116 5.35 12.94 4.00
CA LYS A 116 6.10 12.73 2.76
C LYS A 116 7.26 11.77 2.95
N ALA A 117 8.06 11.94 4.00
CA ALA A 117 9.13 10.99 4.33
C ALA A 117 8.59 9.59 4.60
N GLY A 118 7.41 9.47 5.22
CA GLY A 118 6.69 8.21 5.39
C GLY A 118 6.33 7.56 4.06
N PHE A 119 5.73 8.33 3.16
CA PHE A 119 5.40 7.88 1.82
C PHE A 119 6.63 7.39 1.05
N ASP A 120 7.72 8.16 1.05
CA ASP A 120 8.95 7.80 0.36
C ASP A 120 9.55 6.49 0.90
N ASN A 121 9.53 6.29 2.22
CA ASN A 121 9.99 5.04 2.85
C ASN A 121 9.07 3.85 2.52
N LEU A 122 7.75 4.05 2.45
CA LEU A 122 6.80 3.02 2.06
C LEU A 122 7.00 2.62 0.59
N MET A 123 7.19 3.59 -0.30
CA MET A 123 7.48 3.33 -1.71
C MET A 123 8.79 2.56 -1.89
N LYS A 124 9.84 2.96 -1.19
CA LYS A 124 11.12 2.25 -1.23
C LYS A 124 11.02 0.84 -0.65
N SER A 125 10.23 0.66 0.40
CA SER A 125 9.90 -0.67 0.95
C SER A 125 9.25 -1.56 -0.11
N TYR A 126 8.24 -1.05 -0.82
CA TYR A 126 7.57 -1.75 -1.91
C TYR A 126 8.55 -2.16 -3.02
N GLU A 127 9.46 -1.28 -3.42
CA GLU A 127 10.46 -1.56 -4.45
C GLU A 127 11.44 -2.68 -4.03
N LEU A 128 11.84 -2.71 -2.76
CA LEU A 128 12.79 -3.69 -2.23
C LEU A 128 12.14 -5.05 -1.88
N GLU A 129 10.91 -5.06 -1.36
CA GLU A 129 10.21 -6.30 -1.01
C GLU A 129 9.50 -6.93 -2.21
N GLY A 130 9.19 -6.16 -3.27
CA GLY A 130 8.56 -6.65 -4.49
C GLY A 130 7.27 -7.42 -4.20
N GLU A 131 7.16 -8.66 -4.70
CA GLU A 131 5.99 -9.52 -4.48
C GLU A 131 5.74 -9.87 -3.01
N GLY A 132 6.74 -9.74 -2.15
CA GLY A 132 6.62 -9.94 -0.70
C GLY A 132 5.92 -8.79 0.04
N THR A 133 5.57 -7.69 -0.64
CA THR A 133 4.94 -6.53 -0.01
C THR A 133 3.56 -6.88 0.55
N PRO A 134 3.29 -6.60 1.85
CA PRO A 134 1.99 -6.86 2.44
C PRO A 134 0.88 -5.95 1.90
N ALA A 135 -0.35 -6.47 1.81
CA ALA A 135 -1.53 -5.71 1.38
C ALA A 135 -1.77 -4.43 2.20
N GLN A 136 -1.52 -4.48 3.52
CA GLN A 136 -1.66 -3.31 4.39
C GLN A 136 -0.68 -2.19 4.04
N LEU A 137 0.54 -2.54 3.61
CA LEU A 137 1.52 -1.53 3.21
C LEU A 137 1.10 -0.85 1.90
N ILE A 138 0.58 -1.61 0.93
CA ILE A 138 0.03 -1.08 -0.32
C ILE A 138 -1.11 -0.12 -0.03
N HIS A 139 -2.09 -0.54 0.79
CA HIS A 139 -3.23 0.30 1.17
C HIS A 139 -2.78 1.60 1.86
N ALA A 140 -1.94 1.50 2.90
CA ALA A 140 -1.47 2.67 3.63
C ALA A 140 -0.67 3.63 2.74
N THR A 141 0.17 3.11 1.83
CA THR A 141 0.92 3.94 0.88
C THR A 141 -0.01 4.71 -0.04
N PHE A 142 -1.06 4.07 -0.53
CA PHE A 142 -2.02 4.71 -1.43
C PHE A 142 -2.88 5.76 -0.72
N GLU A 143 -3.32 5.46 0.50
CA GLU A 143 -4.07 6.39 1.34
C GLU A 143 -3.25 7.67 1.64
N VAL A 144 -1.98 7.51 2.01
CA VAL A 144 -1.07 8.65 2.20
C VAL A 144 -0.85 9.41 0.90
N GLY A 145 -0.68 8.71 -0.23
CA GLY A 145 -0.56 9.31 -1.56
C GLY A 145 -1.76 10.20 -1.90
N CYS A 146 -2.99 9.75 -1.58
CA CYS A 146 -4.21 10.54 -1.73
C CYS A 146 -4.16 11.83 -0.89
N GLY A 147 -3.74 11.74 0.37
CA GLY A 147 -3.57 12.91 1.23
C GLY A 147 -2.51 13.89 0.72
N LEU A 148 -1.42 13.38 0.17
CA LEU A 148 -0.34 14.21 -0.39
C LEU A 148 -0.78 14.94 -1.67
N VAL A 149 -1.56 14.30 -2.54
CA VAL A 149 -2.12 14.94 -3.73
C VAL A 149 -3.06 16.09 -3.35
N GLN A 150 -3.92 15.89 -2.36
CA GLN A 150 -4.83 16.93 -1.86
C GLN A 150 -4.08 18.16 -1.30
N GLN A 151 -2.85 17.96 -0.84
CA GLN A 151 -1.98 19.01 -0.31
C GLN A 151 -0.94 19.50 -1.34
N ASN A 152 -1.06 19.14 -2.62
CA ASN A 152 -0.15 19.49 -3.71
C ASN A 152 1.31 19.05 -3.47
N GLN A 153 1.52 17.95 -2.72
CA GLN A 153 2.83 17.36 -2.47
C GLN A 153 3.13 16.15 -3.38
N LEU A 154 2.12 15.67 -4.07
CA LEU A 154 2.17 14.68 -5.14
C LEU A 154 1.33 15.21 -6.30
N SER A 155 1.74 15.00 -7.54
CA SER A 155 0.93 15.39 -8.68
C SER A 155 -0.24 14.44 -8.89
N GLN A 156 -1.28 14.93 -9.56
CA GLN A 156 -2.42 14.09 -9.95
C GLN A 156 -1.98 12.91 -10.82
N GLU A 157 -1.07 13.13 -11.75
CA GLU A 157 -0.53 12.09 -12.64
C GLU A 157 0.20 11.00 -11.86
N GLU A 158 1.06 11.38 -10.89
CA GLU A 158 1.75 10.41 -10.02
C GLU A 158 0.76 9.58 -9.20
N PHE A 159 -0.30 10.20 -8.67
CA PHE A 159 -1.33 9.50 -7.91
C PHE A 159 -2.12 8.51 -8.77
N ILE A 160 -2.46 8.90 -9.99
CA ILE A 160 -3.14 8.02 -10.95
C ILE A 160 -2.25 6.83 -11.31
N ASN A 161 -0.97 7.09 -11.62
CA ASN A 161 0.00 6.02 -11.90
C ASN A 161 0.21 5.10 -10.71
N LEU A 162 0.16 5.63 -9.49
CA LEU A 162 0.23 4.85 -8.25
C LEU A 162 -0.99 3.91 -8.13
N TYR A 163 -2.20 4.40 -8.42
CA TYR A 163 -3.40 3.57 -8.47
C TYR A 163 -3.25 2.42 -9.45
N MET A 164 -2.83 2.69 -10.68
CA MET A 164 -2.64 1.65 -11.70
C MET A 164 -1.64 0.60 -11.24
N LYS A 165 -0.49 1.04 -10.74
CA LYS A 165 0.58 0.17 -10.25
C LYS A 165 0.11 -0.75 -9.12
N PHE A 166 -0.60 -0.21 -8.14
CA PHE A 166 -1.05 -0.98 -6.99
C PHE A 166 -2.28 -1.84 -7.27
N SER A 167 -3.17 -1.40 -8.16
CA SER A 167 -4.30 -2.19 -8.66
C SER A 167 -3.80 -3.43 -9.40
N ASP A 168 -2.88 -3.27 -10.35
CA ASP A 168 -2.28 -4.39 -11.09
C ASP A 168 -1.49 -5.33 -10.18
N PHE A 169 -0.78 -4.78 -9.18
CA PHE A 169 -0.10 -5.59 -8.19
C PHE A 169 -1.08 -6.44 -7.36
N ALA A 170 -2.16 -5.83 -6.88
CA ALA A 170 -3.21 -6.54 -6.13
C ALA A 170 -3.86 -7.64 -6.97
N ASP A 171 -4.16 -7.39 -8.24
CA ASP A 171 -4.73 -8.39 -9.16
C ASP A 171 -3.79 -9.58 -9.37
N LYS A 172 -2.49 -9.34 -9.57
CA LYS A 172 -1.47 -10.39 -9.70
C LYS A 172 -1.37 -11.22 -8.42
N ARG A 173 -1.37 -10.57 -7.27
CA ARG A 173 -1.32 -11.26 -5.97
C ARG A 173 -2.58 -12.11 -5.72
N LEU A 174 -3.76 -11.61 -6.07
CA LEU A 174 -5.02 -12.38 -6.00
C LEU A 174 -4.98 -13.60 -6.92
N ALA A 175 -4.51 -13.43 -8.14
CA ALA A 175 -4.43 -14.51 -9.12
C ALA A 175 -3.39 -15.59 -8.76
N SER A 176 -2.41 -15.29 -7.90
CA SER A 176 -1.35 -16.23 -7.51
C SER A 176 -1.86 -17.44 -6.71
N GLY A 177 -2.98 -17.30 -6.00
CA GLY A 177 -3.51 -18.33 -5.09
C GLY A 177 -2.62 -18.65 -3.89
N GLU A 178 -1.56 -17.84 -3.65
CA GLU A 178 -0.65 -18.05 -2.53
C GLU A 178 -1.30 -17.72 -1.18
N LYS A 179 -0.75 -18.26 -0.12
CA LYS A 179 -1.24 -17.99 1.25
C LYS A 179 -1.28 -16.48 1.53
N GLY A 180 -2.47 -15.99 1.90
CA GLY A 180 -2.69 -14.58 2.23
C GLY A 180 -3.06 -13.70 1.04
N CYS A 181 -3.23 -14.26 -0.17
CA CYS A 181 -3.69 -13.51 -1.34
C CYS A 181 -5.08 -12.87 -1.11
N ASP A 182 -5.95 -13.48 -0.31
CA ASP A 182 -7.28 -12.95 -0.01
C ASP A 182 -7.25 -11.53 0.61
N ASN A 183 -6.16 -11.17 1.31
CA ASN A 183 -5.98 -9.82 1.85
C ASN A 183 -5.91 -8.76 0.74
N PHE A 184 -5.52 -9.14 -0.48
CA PHE A 184 -5.47 -8.24 -1.62
C PHE A 184 -6.84 -7.96 -2.23
N ALA A 185 -7.87 -8.78 -1.99
CA ALA A 185 -9.24 -8.46 -2.37
C ALA A 185 -9.75 -7.23 -1.58
N VAL A 186 -9.53 -7.23 -0.26
CA VAL A 186 -9.88 -6.10 0.60
C VAL A 186 -9.05 -4.87 0.24
N CYS A 187 -7.72 -5.06 0.02
CA CYS A 187 -6.83 -3.99 -0.39
C CYS A 187 -7.31 -3.35 -1.70
N LYS A 188 -7.60 -4.14 -2.74
CA LYS A 188 -8.06 -3.62 -4.03
C LYS A 188 -9.36 -2.84 -3.88
N SER A 189 -10.33 -3.35 -3.14
CA SER A 189 -11.59 -2.63 -2.87
C SER A 189 -11.35 -1.28 -2.19
N ALA A 190 -10.38 -1.21 -1.27
CA ALA A 190 -10.00 0.04 -0.61
C ALA A 190 -9.28 1.00 -1.58
N LEU A 191 -8.36 0.51 -2.42
CA LEU A 191 -7.72 1.33 -3.46
C LEU A 191 -8.76 1.94 -4.41
N ASP A 192 -9.72 1.13 -4.87
CA ASP A 192 -10.80 1.57 -5.75
C ASP A 192 -11.65 2.66 -5.07
N ALA A 193 -12.05 2.44 -3.82
CA ALA A 193 -12.83 3.42 -3.06
C ALA A 193 -12.09 4.76 -2.93
N ILE A 194 -10.83 4.73 -2.45
CA ILE A 194 -10.01 5.95 -2.30
C ILE A 194 -9.85 6.67 -3.63
N PHE A 195 -9.55 5.94 -4.71
CA PHE A 195 -9.34 6.52 -6.03
C PHE A 195 -10.60 7.17 -6.59
N PHE A 196 -11.72 6.45 -6.52
CA PHE A 196 -12.99 6.96 -7.05
C PHE A 196 -13.58 8.10 -6.23
N GLU A 197 -13.34 8.14 -4.92
CA GLU A 197 -13.81 9.23 -4.06
C GLU A 197 -12.88 10.47 -4.12
N SER A 198 -11.65 10.32 -4.59
CA SER A 198 -10.66 11.40 -4.63
C SER A 198 -11.03 12.58 -5.53
N GLY A 199 -11.94 12.37 -6.50
CA GLY A 199 -12.28 13.35 -7.53
C GLY A 199 -11.30 13.38 -8.73
N TYR A 200 -10.21 12.62 -8.69
CA TYR A 200 -9.21 12.55 -9.78
C TYR A 200 -9.57 11.51 -10.85
N ALA A 201 -10.62 10.74 -10.63
CA ALA A 201 -11.10 9.70 -11.55
C ALA A 201 -12.26 10.20 -12.43
N ASP A 202 -12.10 11.34 -13.12
CA ASP A 202 -13.06 11.79 -14.13
C ASP A 202 -13.01 10.91 -15.40
N CYS A 203 -14.02 11.05 -16.27
CA CYS A 203 -14.13 10.21 -17.47
C CYS A 203 -12.95 10.38 -18.44
N ASN A 204 -12.38 11.58 -18.57
CA ASN A 204 -11.24 11.83 -19.45
C ASN A 204 -9.98 11.15 -18.93
N THR A 205 -9.73 11.28 -17.63
CA THR A 205 -8.63 10.62 -16.93
C THR A 205 -8.76 9.10 -17.04
N LEU A 206 -9.95 8.56 -16.76
CA LEU A 206 -10.23 7.12 -16.88
C LEU A 206 -10.07 6.61 -18.31
N ALA A 207 -10.48 7.39 -19.32
CA ALA A 207 -10.29 7.01 -20.71
C ALA A 207 -8.82 6.74 -21.06
N GLY A 208 -7.90 7.63 -20.64
CA GLY A 208 -6.47 7.45 -20.87
C GLY A 208 -5.90 6.19 -20.19
N LEU A 209 -6.20 6.04 -18.90
CA LEU A 209 -5.71 4.92 -18.09
C LEU A 209 -6.26 3.57 -18.56
N LEU A 210 -7.58 3.49 -18.73
CA LEU A 210 -8.24 2.25 -19.10
C LEU A 210 -7.97 1.84 -20.55
N ASN A 211 -7.70 2.81 -21.45
CA ASN A 211 -7.21 2.48 -22.79
C ASN A 211 -5.83 1.80 -22.74
N GLN A 212 -4.90 2.26 -21.91
CA GLN A 212 -3.61 1.59 -21.75
C GLN A 212 -3.78 0.16 -21.22
N LYS A 213 -4.62 -0.01 -20.20
CA LYS A 213 -4.94 -1.33 -19.65
C LYS A 213 -5.60 -2.26 -20.67
N TYR A 214 -6.54 -1.74 -21.47
CA TYR A 214 -7.18 -2.45 -22.57
C TYR A 214 -6.19 -2.87 -23.65
N GLU A 215 -5.32 -1.95 -24.12
CA GLU A 215 -4.34 -2.25 -25.15
C GLU A 215 -3.37 -3.37 -24.76
N ALA A 216 -2.98 -3.43 -23.49
CA ALA A 216 -2.13 -4.48 -22.94
C ALA A 216 -2.85 -5.83 -22.75
N ASN A 217 -4.21 -5.86 -22.74
CA ASN A 217 -4.99 -7.02 -22.31
C ASN A 217 -6.26 -7.23 -23.15
N LYS A 218 -6.22 -6.97 -24.47
CA LYS A 218 -7.37 -6.91 -25.39
C LYS A 218 -8.32 -8.11 -25.36
N ASP A 219 -7.83 -9.29 -25.03
CA ASP A 219 -8.59 -10.54 -25.08
C ASP A 219 -8.79 -11.18 -23.70
N SER A 220 -8.36 -10.48 -22.62
CA SER A 220 -8.54 -10.95 -21.25
C SER A 220 -9.94 -10.61 -20.74
N LEU A 221 -10.84 -11.59 -20.72
CA LEU A 221 -12.21 -11.41 -20.24
C LEU A 221 -12.29 -10.81 -18.82
N PRO A 222 -11.47 -11.23 -17.83
CA PRO A 222 -11.46 -10.60 -16.52
C PRO A 222 -11.13 -9.10 -16.56
N VAL A 223 -10.12 -8.71 -17.36
CA VAL A 223 -9.74 -7.30 -17.52
C VAL A 223 -10.83 -6.49 -18.24
N LEU A 224 -11.45 -7.06 -19.27
CA LEU A 224 -12.56 -6.41 -19.97
C LEU A 224 -13.75 -6.17 -19.03
N LYS A 225 -14.12 -7.17 -18.21
CA LYS A 225 -15.18 -7.03 -17.18
C LYS A 225 -14.85 -5.98 -16.14
N GLU A 226 -13.60 -5.90 -15.69
CA GLU A 226 -13.12 -4.87 -14.76
C GLU A 226 -13.25 -3.47 -15.38
N ILE A 227 -12.74 -3.26 -16.59
CA ILE A 227 -12.85 -1.97 -17.29
C ILE A 227 -14.32 -1.55 -17.43
N SER A 228 -15.20 -2.46 -17.89
CA SER A 228 -16.63 -2.20 -18.02
C SER A 228 -17.27 -1.81 -16.69
N SER A 229 -16.93 -2.52 -15.60
CA SER A 229 -17.44 -2.24 -14.27
C SER A 229 -17.02 -0.85 -13.76
N ILE A 230 -15.75 -0.46 -13.97
CA ILE A 230 -15.22 0.86 -13.59
C ILE A 230 -15.99 1.94 -14.35
N LEU A 231 -16.10 1.82 -15.69
CA LEU A 231 -16.78 2.82 -16.52
C LEU A 231 -18.26 2.97 -16.16
N ARG A 232 -18.96 1.88 -15.86
CA ARG A 232 -20.38 1.93 -15.40
C ARG A 232 -20.51 2.61 -14.04
N ARG A 233 -19.69 2.23 -13.05
CA ARG A 233 -19.74 2.83 -11.70
C ARG A 233 -19.44 4.33 -11.70
N ARG A 234 -18.68 4.80 -12.71
CA ARG A 234 -18.32 6.22 -12.85
C ARG A 234 -19.18 6.98 -13.85
N GLU A 235 -20.24 6.33 -14.35
CA GLU A 235 -21.15 6.92 -15.35
C GLU A 235 -20.44 7.40 -16.62
N CYS A 236 -19.31 6.76 -16.97
CA CYS A 236 -18.49 7.06 -18.14
C CYS A 236 -18.82 6.16 -19.34
N THR A 237 -20.08 5.75 -19.48
CA THR A 237 -20.55 4.82 -20.52
C THR A 237 -20.59 5.43 -21.92
N ASP A 238 -20.48 6.75 -22.05
CA ASP A 238 -20.38 7.46 -23.32
C ASP A 238 -19.00 7.37 -23.98
N LEU A 239 -17.99 6.91 -23.23
CA LEU A 239 -16.66 6.74 -23.78
C LEU A 239 -16.62 5.65 -24.87
N PRO A 240 -15.89 5.87 -25.98
CA PRO A 240 -15.74 4.86 -27.04
C PRO A 240 -15.19 3.52 -26.53
N LEU A 241 -14.32 3.57 -25.52
CA LEU A 241 -13.75 2.39 -24.87
C LEU A 241 -14.83 1.48 -24.27
N TYR A 242 -15.88 2.07 -23.67
CA TYR A 242 -16.97 1.27 -23.08
C TYR A 242 -17.65 0.43 -24.15
N ALA A 243 -17.96 1.01 -25.29
CA ALA A 243 -18.57 0.30 -26.41
C ALA A 243 -17.70 -0.88 -26.89
N THR A 244 -16.40 -0.59 -27.11
CA THR A 244 -15.44 -1.62 -27.55
C THR A 244 -15.33 -2.78 -26.56
N VAL A 245 -15.27 -2.47 -25.28
CA VAL A 245 -15.15 -3.45 -24.20
C VAL A 245 -16.46 -4.27 -24.05
N ALA A 246 -17.62 -3.61 -24.09
CA ALA A 246 -18.91 -4.27 -23.99
C ALA A 246 -19.15 -5.26 -25.16
N GLU A 247 -18.80 -4.87 -26.38
CA GLU A 247 -18.87 -5.74 -27.56
C GLU A 247 -17.96 -6.97 -27.42
N LYS A 248 -16.72 -6.79 -26.96
CA LYS A 248 -15.79 -7.91 -26.74
C LYS A 248 -16.23 -8.85 -25.62
N ILE A 249 -16.77 -8.32 -24.52
CA ILE A 249 -17.33 -9.16 -23.45
C ILE A 249 -18.48 -10.02 -24.01
N TYR A 250 -19.39 -9.40 -24.74
CA TYR A 250 -20.53 -10.13 -25.31
C TYR A 250 -20.10 -11.21 -26.32
N GLN A 251 -19.06 -10.94 -27.14
CA GLN A 251 -18.50 -11.91 -28.08
C GLN A 251 -17.90 -13.14 -27.40
N GLN A 252 -17.23 -12.94 -26.25
CA GLN A 252 -16.56 -14.02 -25.51
C GLN A 252 -17.53 -14.75 -24.56
N GLU A 253 -18.46 -14.03 -23.94
CA GLU A 253 -19.41 -14.56 -22.97
C GLU A 253 -20.79 -13.90 -23.17
N PRO A 254 -21.63 -14.43 -24.05
CA PRO A 254 -22.98 -13.92 -24.31
C PRO A 254 -23.90 -14.20 -23.11
N SER A 255 -23.84 -13.34 -22.08
CA SER A 255 -24.67 -13.42 -20.87
C SER A 255 -25.75 -12.35 -20.85
N ALA A 256 -26.74 -12.47 -19.95
CA ALA A 256 -27.75 -11.45 -19.72
C ALA A 256 -27.12 -10.08 -19.38
N ASP A 257 -26.11 -10.06 -18.48
CA ASP A 257 -25.40 -8.84 -18.10
C ASP A 257 -24.64 -8.20 -19.27
N ALA A 258 -24.01 -9.01 -20.12
CA ALA A 258 -23.29 -8.51 -21.29
C ALA A 258 -24.26 -7.94 -22.34
N ALA A 259 -25.39 -8.61 -22.58
CA ALA A 259 -26.45 -8.12 -23.47
C ALA A 259 -27.04 -6.81 -22.93
N TYR A 260 -27.37 -6.75 -21.63
CA TYR A 260 -27.85 -5.53 -20.98
C TYR A 260 -26.88 -4.35 -21.11
N SER A 261 -25.58 -4.61 -20.92
CA SER A 261 -24.55 -3.59 -21.09
C SER A 261 -24.51 -3.00 -22.50
N LEU A 262 -24.68 -3.86 -23.53
CA LEU A 262 -24.79 -3.41 -24.92
C LEU A 262 -26.11 -2.66 -25.17
N ALA A 263 -27.23 -3.12 -24.63
CA ALA A 263 -28.50 -2.39 -24.73
C ALA A 263 -28.36 -0.96 -24.21
N MET A 264 -27.83 -0.79 -22.98
CA MET A 264 -27.63 0.55 -22.38
C MET A 264 -26.69 1.42 -23.21
N MET A 265 -25.62 0.85 -23.78
CA MET A 265 -24.72 1.56 -24.67
C MET A 265 -25.43 2.07 -25.94
N PHE A 266 -26.27 1.23 -26.58
CA PHE A 266 -27.02 1.64 -27.77
C PHE A 266 -28.13 2.62 -27.45
N PHE A 267 -28.72 2.54 -26.26
CA PHE A 267 -29.64 3.55 -25.75
C PHE A 267 -28.98 4.93 -25.65
N SER A 268 -27.77 5.04 -25.05
CA SER A 268 -27.06 6.31 -24.96
C SER A 268 -26.67 6.89 -26.34
N LYS A 269 -26.46 6.02 -27.34
CA LYS A 269 -26.19 6.41 -28.72
C LYS A 269 -27.47 6.69 -29.53
N GLN A 270 -28.66 6.60 -28.93
CA GLN A 270 -29.93 6.76 -29.56
C GLN A 270 -30.21 5.75 -30.71
N ASP A 271 -29.52 4.62 -30.73
CA ASP A 271 -29.76 3.50 -31.62
C ASP A 271 -30.84 2.58 -31.00
N ILE A 272 -32.12 2.99 -31.14
CA ILE A 272 -33.24 2.34 -30.51
C ILE A 272 -33.43 0.90 -31.01
N ALA A 273 -33.14 0.64 -32.28
CA ALA A 273 -33.29 -0.70 -32.86
C ALA A 273 -32.35 -1.73 -32.20
N LYS A 274 -31.07 -1.36 -32.02
CA LYS A 274 -30.11 -2.22 -31.33
C LYS A 274 -30.35 -2.27 -29.81
N PHE A 275 -30.82 -1.18 -29.22
CA PHE A 275 -31.22 -1.17 -27.82
C PHE A 275 -32.32 -2.23 -27.57
N GLU A 276 -33.40 -2.21 -28.35
CA GLU A 276 -34.49 -3.17 -28.21
C GLU A 276 -34.04 -4.62 -28.46
N GLN A 277 -33.17 -4.84 -29.46
CA GLN A 277 -32.62 -6.15 -29.74
C GLN A 277 -31.86 -6.71 -28.54
N TYR A 278 -30.84 -5.99 -28.04
CA TYR A 278 -29.99 -6.47 -26.93
C TYR A 278 -30.73 -6.49 -25.59
N LEU A 279 -31.73 -5.63 -25.39
CA LEU A 279 -32.56 -5.68 -24.19
C LEU A 279 -33.42 -6.98 -24.18
N LYS A 280 -33.97 -7.34 -25.31
CA LYS A 280 -34.71 -8.62 -25.46
C LYS A 280 -33.79 -9.81 -25.23
N GLU A 281 -32.58 -9.81 -25.79
CA GLU A 281 -31.59 -10.85 -25.56
C GLU A 281 -31.17 -10.94 -24.07
N ALA A 282 -31.10 -9.82 -23.36
CA ALA A 282 -30.81 -9.80 -21.93
C ALA A 282 -31.92 -10.44 -21.12
N ILE A 283 -33.18 -10.16 -21.47
CA ILE A 283 -34.37 -10.77 -20.84
C ILE A 283 -34.41 -12.29 -21.11
N ASP A 284 -34.26 -12.69 -22.38
CA ASP A 284 -34.28 -14.09 -22.77
C ASP A 284 -33.16 -14.96 -22.15
N LYS A 285 -32.08 -14.33 -21.71
CA LYS A 285 -30.93 -14.99 -21.03
C LYS A 285 -30.97 -14.89 -19.51
N SER A 286 -31.92 -14.15 -18.95
CA SER A 286 -32.07 -14.00 -17.49
C SER A 286 -32.92 -15.07 -16.85
N ASP A 287 -33.65 -15.82 -17.67
CA ASP A 287 -34.45 -17.00 -17.31
C ASP A 287 -33.58 -18.28 -17.39
#